data_67183c52b26412093bec7b2830899ba0
#
_entry.id   67183c52b26412093bec7b2830899ba0
#
_cell.length_a   1.000
_cell.length_b   1.000
_cell.length_c   1.000
_cell.angle_alpha   90.00
_cell.angle_beta   90.00
_cell.angle_gamma   90.00
#
_symmetry.space_group_name_H-M   'P 1'
#
loop_
_entity.id
_entity.type
_entity.pdbx_description
1 polymer ?
#
loop_
_entity_poly.entity_id
_entity_poly.type
_entity_poly.pdbx_seq_one_letter_code
_entity_poly.pdbx_strand_id
1 'polypeptide(L)' 'IQEENNYNRLQASVSCNDEEAVRFIGWLGFENEGLMKKFGLDGTDYYRYARVQ' A
#
# COMPACT_ATOMS: atom_id res chain seq x y z
N ILE A 1 -7.26 -2.92 -0.62
CA ILE A 1 -5.86 -3.29 -0.29
C ILE A 1 -5.51 -4.58 -0.99
N GLN A 2 -4.42 -4.58 -1.71
CA GLN A 2 -3.86 -5.78 -2.33
C GLN A 2 -2.57 -6.11 -1.62
N GLU A 3 -2.44 -7.35 -1.20
CA GLU A 3 -1.27 -7.81 -0.47
C GLU A 3 -0.50 -8.86 -1.28
N GLU A 4 0.82 -8.73 -1.28
CA GLU A 4 1.69 -9.74 -1.83
C GLU A 4 2.61 -10.25 -0.74
N ASN A 5 2.74 -11.56 -0.66
CA ASN A 5 3.55 -12.21 0.35
C ASN A 5 4.83 -12.72 -0.28
N ASN A 6 5.94 -12.29 0.27
CA ASN A 6 7.26 -12.74 -0.14
C ASN A 6 7.98 -13.24 1.10
N TYR A 7 9.04 -14.02 0.97
CA TYR A 7 9.70 -14.73 2.09
C TYR A 7 9.65 -14.03 3.44
N ASN A 8 10.16 -12.83 3.52
CA ASN A 8 10.23 -12.05 4.77
C ASN A 8 9.80 -10.62 4.53
N ARG A 9 8.93 -10.43 3.56
CA ARG A 9 8.43 -9.11 3.20
C ARG A 9 6.97 -9.18 2.78
N LEU A 10 6.16 -8.35 3.38
CA LEU A 10 4.77 -8.17 2.99
C LEU A 10 4.65 -6.85 2.24
N GLN A 11 3.92 -6.85 1.14
CA GLN A 11 3.68 -5.65 0.34
C GLN A 11 2.19 -5.43 0.20
N ALA A 12 1.79 -4.17 0.16
CA ALA A 12 0.39 -3.79 -0.01
C ALA A 12 0.30 -2.54 -0.87
N SER A 13 -0.74 -2.48 -1.69
CA SER A 13 -1.07 -1.29 -2.48
C SER A 13 -2.35 -0.68 -1.93
N VAL A 14 -2.34 0.62 -1.66
CA VAL A 14 -3.46 1.30 -1.04
C VAL A 14 -3.81 2.53 -1.87
N SER A 15 -5.09 2.69 -2.20
CA SER A 15 -5.56 3.85 -2.94
C SER A 15 -5.33 5.14 -2.14
N CYS A 16 -4.83 6.17 -2.79
CA CYS A 16 -4.64 7.48 -2.16
C CYS A 16 -5.95 8.09 -1.69
N ASN A 17 -7.07 7.69 -2.28
CA ASN A 17 -8.39 8.19 -1.92
C ASN A 17 -9.00 7.47 -0.73
N ASP A 18 -8.39 6.38 -0.27
CA ASP A 18 -8.91 5.59 0.83
C ASP A 18 -8.15 5.93 2.11
N GLU A 19 -8.60 6.97 2.79
CA GLU A 19 -7.94 7.45 4.00
C GLU A 19 -7.96 6.43 5.13
N GLU A 20 -9.04 5.67 5.24
CA GLU A 20 -9.15 4.64 6.27
C GLU A 20 -8.13 3.53 6.05
N ALA A 21 -7.98 3.09 4.80
CA ALA A 21 -7.00 2.07 4.47
C ALA A 21 -5.58 2.57 4.70
N VAL A 22 -5.29 3.82 4.35
CA VAL A 22 -3.98 4.42 4.59
C VAL A 22 -3.66 4.44 6.09
N ARG A 23 -4.62 4.83 6.91
CA ARG A 23 -4.46 4.83 8.35
C ARG A 23 -4.25 3.43 8.90
N PHE A 24 -5.05 2.50 8.44
CA PHE A 24 -5.02 1.12 8.90
C PHE A 24 -3.68 0.46 8.57
N ILE A 25 -3.20 0.66 7.34
CA ILE A 25 -1.95 0.06 6.89
C ILE A 25 -0.75 0.62 7.68
N GLY A 26 -0.79 1.91 7.98
CA GLY A 26 0.22 2.53 8.82
C GLY A 26 0.18 1.99 10.25
N TRP A 27 -1.02 1.75 10.77
CA TRP A 27 -1.18 1.18 12.11
C TRP A 27 -0.61 -0.23 12.21
N LEU A 28 -0.68 -1.00 11.12
CA LEU A 28 -0.12 -2.34 11.07
C LEU A 28 1.41 -2.36 11.03
N GLY A 29 2.04 -1.21 10.91
CA GLY A 29 3.49 -1.13 10.90
C GLY A 29 4.11 -1.17 9.51
N PHE A 30 3.31 -0.99 8.47
CA PHE A 30 3.82 -0.90 7.12
C PHE A 30 4.45 0.48 6.88
N GLU A 31 5.46 0.52 6.03
CA GLU A 31 6.11 1.76 5.64
C GLU A 31 5.71 2.14 4.22
N ASN A 32 5.50 3.44 3.99
CA ASN A 32 5.21 3.96 2.67
C ASN A 32 6.50 3.99 1.85
N GLU A 33 6.53 3.20 0.78
CA GLU A 33 7.70 3.11 -0.09
C GLU A 33 7.61 3.98 -1.33
N GLY A 34 6.50 4.66 -1.53
CA GLY A 34 6.36 5.56 -2.65
C GLY A 34 4.96 5.64 -3.22
N LEU A 35 4.83 6.45 -4.25
CA LEU A 35 3.58 6.71 -4.94
C LEU A 35 3.61 6.03 -6.29
N MET A 36 2.57 5.26 -6.59
CA MET A 36 2.37 4.65 -7.90
C MET A 36 1.29 5.43 -8.64
N LYS A 37 1.70 6.28 -9.57
CA LYS A 37 0.77 7.13 -10.30
C LYS A 37 -0.06 6.33 -11.29
N LYS A 38 -1.36 6.61 -11.32
CA LYS A 38 -2.32 6.01 -12.26
C LYS A 38 -2.27 4.49 -12.25
N PHE A 39 -2.04 3.91 -11.11
CA PHE A 39 -1.95 2.47 -10.97
C PHE A 39 -3.33 1.81 -11.05
N GLY A 40 -4.37 2.49 -10.58
CA GLY A 40 -5.73 1.97 -10.62
C GLY A 40 -6.32 2.04 -12.03
N LEU A 41 -7.32 1.20 -12.30
CA LEU A 41 -7.98 1.16 -13.61
C LEU A 41 -8.66 2.46 -13.97
N ASP A 42 -9.05 3.24 -12.98
CA ASP A 42 -9.69 4.54 -13.16
C ASP A 42 -8.68 5.70 -13.15
N GLY A 43 -7.40 5.39 -13.17
CA GLY A 43 -6.35 6.40 -13.13
C GLY A 43 -6.02 6.89 -11.73
N THR A 44 -6.55 6.25 -10.70
CA THR A 44 -6.28 6.62 -9.31
C THR A 44 -4.84 6.29 -8.93
N ASP A 45 -4.20 7.19 -8.21
CA ASP A 45 -2.87 6.95 -7.69
C ASP A 45 -2.96 6.03 -6.47
N TYR A 46 -1.94 5.21 -6.29
CA TYR A 46 -1.84 4.30 -5.16
C TYR A 46 -0.54 4.51 -4.42
N TYR A 47 -0.55 4.29 -3.12
CA TYR A 47 0.67 4.21 -2.33
C TYR A 47 1.13 2.76 -2.25
N ARG A 48 2.44 2.59 -2.28
CA ARG A 48 3.04 1.29 -2.06
C ARG A 48 3.56 1.22 -0.62
N TYR A 49 3.11 0.23 0.10
CA TYR A 49 3.53 -0.02 1.47
C TYR A 49 4.22 -1.36 1.58
N ALA A 50 5.17 -1.45 2.48
CA ALA A 50 5.87 -2.70 2.73
C ALA A 50 6.21 -2.84 4.20
N ARG A 51 6.26 -4.08 4.66
CA ARG A 51 6.70 -4.43 5.99
C ARG A 51 7.69 -5.57 5.87
N VAL A 52 8.90 -5.34 6.36
CA VAL A 52 9.94 -6.37 6.38
C VAL A 52 9.85 -7.12 7.72
N GLN A 53 9.82 -8.41 7.64
CA GLN A 53 9.74 -9.29 8.82
C GLN A 53 11.11 -9.71 9.30
#